data_8324a15926d54b2d8d94482e5f66c0e9
#
_entry.id   8324a15926d54b2d8d94482e5f66c0e9
#
_cell.length_a   1.000
_cell.length_b   1.000
_cell.length_c   1.000
_cell.angle_alpha   90.00
_cell.angle_beta   90.00
_cell.angle_gamma   90.00
#
_symmetry.space_group_name_H-M   'P 1'
#
loop_
_entity.id
_entity.type
_entity.pdbx_description
1 polymer ?
#
loop_
_entity_poly.entity_id
_entity_poly.type
_entity_poly.pdbx_seq_one_letter_code
_entity_poly.pdbx_strand_id
1 'polypeptide(L)'
;MSFAATHNLDGRTLTVDELWAISAPGEKVAVTPEGWARIKASYKAPIDAATDGRDIYGLTVNYGALKDQKVAGASVEAEPNRSASIKFNERQMRIQAAGLEPYFDDRISKMAMVIRLNQMAAGYTGMSEAAANAFQEYINNDVCPLIPSRGSEGANDLSMATHIGLALMGEWDVSYQGKRVPAAQVRKQLKLQPYHPFGMDGISILSNSNVAEAQSIAAVKKAEHYLALSPVDIASSLEALNGNVSPFLWHTVETKGWPQGHEAAEAVLANLKGSYLWKKDAKRYLQDPLSFRSAGYILAAAMEELNQTKGLLNTAINHTTDNPIVNTEAKNDRWYSNAEVLDEMRAGKPTVYVNSCSNFDNTQLALQMESLTKALGQVMHISAWRTTQLVDDHRTGLPTYLVAKENKGSDGFANIVLTAELTLFFTAPLFGPLTTLTAT
;
A
#
# COMPACT_ATOMS: atom_id res chain seq x y z
N MET A 1 -9.67 20.02 20.63
CA MET A 1 -9.50 18.56 20.68
C MET A 1 -10.53 17.98 19.73
N SER A 2 -10.12 17.42 18.61
CA SER A 2 -11.02 16.65 17.74
C SER A 2 -11.38 15.37 18.51
N PHE A 3 -12.66 15.05 18.61
CA PHE A 3 -13.07 13.74 19.12
C PHE A 3 -12.58 12.68 18.12
N ALA A 4 -11.86 11.67 18.62
CA ALA A 4 -11.44 10.55 17.81
C ALA A 4 -12.68 9.90 17.16
N ALA A 5 -12.67 9.77 15.84
CA ALA A 5 -13.76 9.13 15.13
C ALA A 5 -13.63 7.61 15.24
N THR A 6 -14.77 6.90 15.25
CA THR A 6 -14.77 5.44 15.11
C THR A 6 -15.21 5.10 13.69
N HIS A 7 -14.34 4.40 12.95
CA HIS A 7 -14.58 3.99 11.58
C HIS A 7 -15.08 2.55 11.53
N ASN A 8 -16.12 2.30 10.75
CA ASN A 8 -16.71 0.97 10.62
C ASN A 8 -15.98 0.16 9.56
N LEU A 9 -15.54 -1.04 9.92
CA LEU A 9 -14.92 -2.00 9.01
C LEU A 9 -15.95 -3.06 8.64
N ASP A 10 -16.39 -3.03 7.39
CA ASP A 10 -17.35 -3.98 6.84
C ASP A 10 -16.70 -5.06 5.96
N GLY A 11 -15.40 -4.98 5.72
CA GLY A 11 -14.65 -5.92 4.88
C GLY A 11 -14.85 -5.70 3.38
N ARG A 12 -15.57 -4.67 2.93
CA ARG A 12 -15.98 -4.53 1.51
C ARG A 12 -15.83 -3.14 0.92
N THR A 13 -15.88 -2.09 1.76
CA THR A 13 -16.01 -0.70 1.29
C THR A 13 -14.87 0.23 1.71
N LEU A 14 -13.88 -0.29 2.45
CA LEU A 14 -12.73 0.50 2.89
C LEU A 14 -11.96 1.05 1.68
N THR A 15 -11.66 2.35 1.70
CA THR A 15 -10.84 2.99 0.68
C THR A 15 -9.43 3.28 1.17
N VAL A 16 -8.49 3.47 0.23
CA VAL A 16 -7.12 3.91 0.53
C VAL A 16 -7.10 5.20 1.34
N ASP A 17 -7.99 6.15 1.01
CA ASP A 17 -8.05 7.44 1.69
C ASP A 17 -8.61 7.34 3.10
N GLU A 18 -9.64 6.52 3.32
CA GLU A 18 -10.17 6.22 4.65
C GLU A 18 -9.15 5.48 5.51
N LEU A 19 -8.48 4.48 4.95
CA LEU A 19 -7.43 3.75 5.67
C LEU A 19 -6.28 4.67 6.07
N TRP A 20 -5.88 5.59 5.19
CA TRP A 20 -4.89 6.62 5.52
C TRP A 20 -5.36 7.54 6.64
N ALA A 21 -6.63 7.93 6.68
CA ALA A 21 -7.20 8.70 7.78
C ALA A 21 -7.20 7.90 9.09
N ILE A 22 -7.67 6.64 9.05
CA ILE A 22 -7.69 5.72 10.20
C ILE A 22 -6.29 5.50 10.80
N SER A 23 -5.25 5.53 9.98
CA SER A 23 -3.88 5.35 10.44
C SER A 23 -3.32 6.50 11.28
N ALA A 24 -4.03 7.62 11.39
CA ALA A 24 -3.64 8.73 12.27
C ALA A 24 -3.77 8.32 13.75
N PRO A 25 -2.92 8.88 14.64
CA PRO A 25 -3.03 8.63 16.07
C PRO A 25 -4.40 9.05 16.62
N GLY A 26 -4.95 8.21 17.49
CA GLY A 26 -6.25 8.45 18.15
C GLY A 26 -7.46 7.93 17.39
N GLU A 27 -7.37 7.71 16.09
CA GLU A 27 -8.47 7.15 15.28
C GLU A 27 -8.75 5.69 15.66
N LYS A 28 -10.04 5.32 15.70
CA LYS A 28 -10.51 4.02 16.17
C LYS A 28 -11.30 3.29 15.09
N VAL A 29 -11.39 1.98 15.22
CA VAL A 29 -12.18 1.12 14.33
C VAL A 29 -13.17 0.26 15.10
N ALA A 30 -14.26 -0.12 14.43
CA ALA A 30 -15.20 -1.13 14.90
C ALA A 30 -15.60 -2.03 13.73
N VAL A 31 -15.56 -3.33 13.91
CA VAL A 31 -16.10 -4.27 12.92
C VAL A 31 -17.62 -4.20 12.97
N THR A 32 -18.27 -4.14 11.80
CA THR A 32 -19.73 -4.10 11.72
C THR A 32 -20.36 -5.42 12.18
N PRO A 33 -21.65 -5.44 12.58
CA PRO A 33 -22.36 -6.69 12.92
C PRO A 33 -22.30 -7.73 11.80
N GLU A 34 -22.41 -7.30 10.55
CA GLU A 34 -22.30 -8.15 9.35
C GLU A 34 -20.88 -8.68 9.17
N GLY A 35 -19.85 -7.85 9.45
CA GLY A 35 -18.45 -8.25 9.47
C GLY A 35 -18.20 -9.35 10.52
N TRP A 36 -18.71 -9.16 11.73
CA TRP A 36 -18.62 -10.17 12.78
C TRP A 36 -19.30 -11.49 12.41
N ALA A 37 -20.47 -11.41 11.76
CA ALA A 37 -21.16 -12.61 11.29
C ALA A 37 -20.33 -13.40 10.28
N ARG A 38 -19.63 -12.67 9.34
CA ARG A 38 -18.74 -13.31 8.36
C ARG A 38 -17.47 -13.87 9.01
N ILE A 39 -16.88 -13.19 9.98
CA ILE A 39 -15.74 -13.74 10.76
C ILE A 39 -16.12 -15.08 11.39
N LYS A 40 -17.27 -15.14 12.08
CA LYS A 40 -17.76 -16.37 12.70
C LYS A 40 -18.00 -17.49 11.69
N ALA A 41 -18.63 -17.17 10.56
CA ALA A 41 -18.90 -18.16 9.51
C ALA A 41 -17.61 -18.70 8.89
N SER A 42 -16.63 -17.83 8.60
CA SER A 42 -15.36 -18.22 8.01
C SER A 42 -14.48 -19.01 9.00
N TYR A 43 -14.49 -18.69 10.29
CA TYR A 43 -13.81 -19.46 11.33
C TYR A 43 -14.35 -20.89 11.43
N LYS A 44 -15.67 -21.03 11.38
CA LYS A 44 -16.34 -22.35 11.54
C LYS A 44 -16.00 -23.31 10.40
N ALA A 45 -15.85 -22.82 9.19
CA ALA A 45 -15.69 -23.67 7.99
C ALA A 45 -14.46 -24.60 8.05
N PRO A 46 -13.23 -24.14 8.32
CA PRO A 46 -12.06 -25.01 8.44
C PRO A 46 -12.16 -25.95 9.66
N ILE A 47 -12.80 -25.54 10.74
CA ILE A 47 -13.02 -26.39 11.92
C ILE A 47 -13.96 -27.57 11.58
N ASP A 48 -15.07 -27.28 10.88
CA ASP A 48 -16.01 -28.31 10.42
C ASP A 48 -15.32 -29.28 9.45
N ALA A 49 -14.54 -28.76 8.47
CA ALA A 49 -13.80 -29.59 7.52
C ALA A 49 -12.76 -30.49 8.22
N ALA A 50 -12.06 -29.98 9.23
CA ALA A 50 -11.13 -30.77 10.03
C ALA A 50 -11.86 -31.87 10.82
N THR A 51 -13.04 -31.57 11.35
CA THR A 51 -13.87 -32.56 12.08
C THR A 51 -14.33 -33.69 11.16
N ASP A 52 -14.58 -33.39 9.88
CA ASP A 52 -14.88 -34.38 8.83
C ASP A 52 -13.66 -35.17 8.38
N GLY A 53 -12.50 -34.98 9.02
CA GLY A 53 -11.26 -35.72 8.77
C GLY A 53 -10.40 -35.18 7.65
N ARG A 54 -10.66 -33.97 7.16
CA ARG A 54 -9.88 -33.37 6.05
C ARG A 54 -8.58 -32.77 6.52
N ASP A 55 -7.58 -32.82 5.64
CA ASP A 55 -6.31 -32.15 5.85
C ASP A 55 -6.42 -30.69 5.44
N ILE A 56 -6.22 -29.81 6.42
CA ILE A 56 -6.24 -28.35 6.21
C ILE A 56 -4.85 -27.80 6.48
N TYR A 57 -4.26 -27.18 5.47
CA TYR A 57 -2.96 -26.54 5.53
C TYR A 57 -2.91 -25.48 6.63
N GLY A 58 -1.96 -25.62 7.55
CA GLY A 58 -1.79 -24.71 8.67
C GLY A 58 -2.77 -24.92 9.85
N LEU A 59 -3.68 -25.88 9.75
CA LEU A 59 -4.61 -26.23 10.82
C LEU A 59 -4.38 -27.65 11.33
N THR A 60 -4.59 -28.67 10.48
CA THR A 60 -4.38 -30.08 10.83
C THR A 60 -3.06 -30.62 10.31
N VAL A 61 -2.48 -30.00 9.31
CA VAL A 61 -1.16 -30.29 8.77
C VAL A 61 -0.25 -29.07 8.81
N ASN A 62 1.06 -29.29 8.72
CA ASN A 62 2.11 -28.29 8.87
C ASN A 62 2.25 -27.39 7.60
N TYR A 63 3.30 -26.55 7.55
CA TYR A 63 3.59 -25.57 6.50
C TYR A 63 4.72 -26.01 5.57
N GLY A 64 4.74 -25.45 4.36
CA GLY A 64 5.83 -25.54 3.40
C GLY A 64 6.23 -26.99 3.09
N ALA A 65 7.50 -27.31 3.20
CA ALA A 65 8.01 -28.65 2.92
C ALA A 65 7.46 -29.73 3.88
N LEU A 66 6.95 -29.34 5.03
CA LEU A 66 6.38 -30.23 6.04
C LEU A 66 4.84 -30.34 5.96
N LYS A 67 4.23 -29.83 4.92
CA LYS A 67 2.77 -29.73 4.72
C LYS A 67 1.98 -31.03 4.89
N ASP A 68 2.65 -32.18 4.70
CA ASP A 68 1.99 -33.49 4.83
C ASP A 68 2.08 -34.09 6.25
N GLN A 69 2.74 -33.39 7.18
CA GLN A 69 2.87 -33.82 8.57
C GLN A 69 1.66 -33.34 9.40
N LYS A 70 0.98 -34.26 10.04
CA LYS A 70 -0.13 -33.95 10.98
C LYS A 70 0.38 -33.16 12.18
N VAL A 71 -0.33 -32.12 12.57
CA VAL A 71 -0.06 -31.26 13.74
C VAL A 71 -1.18 -31.24 14.75
N ALA A 72 -2.41 -31.56 14.32
CA ALA A 72 -3.58 -31.72 15.18
C ALA A 72 -4.49 -32.81 14.64
N GLY A 73 -5.31 -33.40 15.52
CA GLY A 73 -6.35 -34.35 15.12
C GLY A 73 -7.61 -33.64 14.60
N ALA A 74 -8.57 -34.41 14.12
CA ALA A 74 -9.82 -33.92 13.53
C ALA A 74 -10.63 -33.00 14.45
N SER A 75 -10.78 -33.35 15.74
CA SER A 75 -11.51 -32.54 16.73
C SER A 75 -10.60 -31.43 17.27
N VAL A 76 -10.31 -30.41 16.47
CA VAL A 76 -9.30 -29.35 16.77
C VAL A 76 -9.64 -28.56 18.04
N GLU A 77 -10.93 -28.32 18.33
CA GLU A 77 -11.39 -27.55 19.50
C GLU A 77 -11.37 -28.35 20.82
N ALA A 78 -11.28 -29.67 20.76
CA ALA A 78 -11.24 -30.54 21.93
C ALA A 78 -9.79 -30.79 22.39
N GLU A 79 -9.59 -30.99 23.70
CA GLU A 79 -8.31 -31.45 24.22
C GLU A 79 -8.02 -32.90 23.81
N PRO A 80 -6.80 -33.33 23.52
CA PRO A 80 -5.55 -32.50 23.58
C PRO A 80 -5.24 -31.67 22.32
N ASN A 81 -6.06 -31.77 21.28
CA ASN A 81 -5.81 -31.13 19.97
C ASN A 81 -5.80 -29.60 20.07
N ARG A 82 -6.67 -29.02 20.91
CA ARG A 82 -6.72 -27.58 21.16
C ARG A 82 -5.36 -27.07 21.66
N SER A 83 -4.81 -27.68 22.69
CA SER A 83 -3.50 -27.33 23.22
C SER A 83 -2.37 -27.56 22.21
N ALA A 84 -2.47 -28.61 21.39
CA ALA A 84 -1.49 -28.86 20.32
C ALA A 84 -1.55 -27.77 19.24
N SER A 85 -2.75 -27.34 18.83
CA SER A 85 -2.96 -26.27 17.86
C SER A 85 -2.38 -24.94 18.36
N ILE A 86 -2.65 -24.55 19.61
CA ILE A 86 -2.08 -23.33 20.20
C ILE A 86 -0.55 -23.39 20.17
N LYS A 87 0.05 -24.46 20.70
CA LYS A 87 1.51 -24.65 20.71
C LYS A 87 2.12 -24.60 19.31
N PHE A 88 1.44 -25.17 18.32
CA PHE A 88 1.86 -25.15 16.93
C PHE A 88 1.87 -23.71 16.39
N ASN A 89 0.77 -22.98 16.55
CA ASN A 89 0.64 -21.60 16.10
C ASN A 89 1.69 -20.68 16.74
N GLU A 90 1.86 -20.73 18.07
CA GLU A 90 2.87 -19.95 18.79
C GLU A 90 4.30 -20.26 18.32
N ARG A 91 4.60 -21.55 18.10
CA ARG A 91 5.90 -21.96 17.58
C ARG A 91 6.15 -21.40 16.18
N GLN A 92 5.14 -21.41 15.31
CA GLN A 92 5.26 -20.87 13.96
C GLN A 92 5.51 -19.36 13.98
N MET A 93 4.85 -18.60 14.85
CA MET A 93 5.15 -17.16 15.03
C MET A 93 6.62 -16.94 15.37
N ARG A 94 7.17 -17.72 16.30
CA ARG A 94 8.57 -17.56 16.74
C ARG A 94 9.58 -17.97 15.67
N ILE A 95 9.30 -19.03 14.91
CA ILE A 95 10.21 -19.55 13.86
C ILE A 95 10.28 -18.59 12.67
N GLN A 96 9.16 -18.00 12.27
CA GLN A 96 9.09 -17.14 11.09
C GLN A 96 9.59 -15.70 11.34
N ALA A 97 9.87 -15.32 12.58
CA ALA A 97 10.33 -13.98 12.95
C ALA A 97 11.80 -13.74 12.57
N ALA A 98 12.06 -13.63 11.28
CA ALA A 98 13.40 -13.46 10.70
C ALA A 98 13.65 -12.07 10.09
N GLY A 99 12.74 -11.12 10.29
CA GLY A 99 12.87 -9.77 9.77
C GLY A 99 13.99 -8.96 10.45
N LEU A 100 14.60 -8.03 9.71
CA LEU A 100 15.71 -7.18 10.15
C LEU A 100 15.33 -5.70 10.10
N GLU A 101 15.93 -4.93 11.02
CA GLU A 101 15.84 -3.47 11.06
C GLU A 101 16.30 -2.81 9.72
N PRO A 102 15.84 -1.58 9.39
CA PRO A 102 14.99 -0.73 10.21
C PRO A 102 13.54 -1.21 10.30
N TYR A 103 12.79 -0.69 11.28
CA TYR A 103 11.35 -0.92 11.37
C TYR A 103 10.57 0.07 10.51
N PHE A 104 9.38 -0.36 10.06
CA PHE A 104 8.40 0.56 9.49
C PHE A 104 7.90 1.55 10.56
N ASP A 105 7.39 2.69 10.11
CA ASP A 105 6.77 3.66 11.00
C ASP A 105 5.42 3.15 11.55
N ASP A 106 4.97 3.78 12.64
CA ASP A 106 3.74 3.41 13.34
C ASP A 106 2.51 3.44 12.43
N ARG A 107 2.53 4.32 11.43
CA ARG A 107 1.43 4.49 10.51
C ARG A 107 1.27 3.30 9.57
N ILE A 108 2.38 2.78 9.04
CA ILE A 108 2.40 1.55 8.23
C ILE A 108 1.98 0.36 9.09
N SER A 109 2.49 0.25 10.31
CA SER A 109 2.11 -0.81 11.24
C SER A 109 0.60 -0.79 11.55
N LYS A 110 0.05 0.37 11.84
CA LYS A 110 -1.41 0.53 12.10
C LYS A 110 -2.23 0.18 10.85
N MET A 111 -1.83 0.66 9.66
CA MET A 111 -2.50 0.31 8.40
C MET A 111 -2.49 -1.20 8.15
N ALA A 112 -1.37 -1.87 8.35
CA ALA A 112 -1.27 -3.32 8.16
C ALA A 112 -2.26 -4.08 9.08
N MET A 113 -2.39 -3.65 10.34
CA MET A 113 -3.37 -4.22 11.26
C MET A 113 -4.81 -3.93 10.85
N VAL A 114 -5.12 -2.71 10.39
CA VAL A 114 -6.47 -2.34 9.93
C VAL A 114 -6.86 -3.11 8.68
N ILE A 115 -5.95 -3.24 7.71
CA ILE A 115 -6.15 -4.05 6.50
C ILE A 115 -6.49 -5.49 6.92
N ARG A 116 -5.69 -6.06 7.81
CA ARG A 116 -5.92 -7.45 8.26
C ARG A 116 -7.27 -7.62 8.92
N LEU A 117 -7.66 -6.72 9.82
CA LEU A 117 -8.97 -6.76 10.47
C LEU A 117 -10.11 -6.59 9.47
N ASN A 118 -9.96 -5.72 8.46
CA ASN A 118 -10.94 -5.56 7.40
C ASN A 118 -11.06 -6.81 6.51
N GLN A 119 -9.96 -7.46 6.17
CA GLN A 119 -9.95 -8.74 5.44
C GLN A 119 -10.61 -9.86 6.25
N MET A 120 -10.44 -9.88 7.59
CA MET A 120 -11.20 -10.79 8.46
C MET A 120 -12.70 -10.51 8.37
N ALA A 121 -13.11 -9.23 8.42
CA ALA A 121 -14.50 -8.83 8.28
C ALA A 121 -15.11 -9.16 6.89
N ALA A 122 -14.27 -9.29 5.86
CA ALA A 122 -14.68 -9.78 4.54
C ALA A 122 -15.13 -11.26 4.58
N GLY A 123 -14.60 -12.06 5.53
CA GLY A 123 -15.06 -13.43 5.77
C GLY A 123 -14.33 -14.51 4.99
N TYR A 124 -13.05 -14.29 4.60
CA TYR A 124 -12.29 -15.23 3.80
C TYR A 124 -11.06 -15.84 4.49
N THR A 125 -10.79 -15.47 5.75
CA THR A 125 -9.51 -15.75 6.41
C THR A 125 -9.52 -16.99 7.30
N GLY A 126 -10.67 -17.43 7.80
CA GLY A 126 -10.76 -18.51 8.78
C GLY A 126 -10.25 -18.16 10.19
N MET A 127 -9.90 -16.90 10.45
CA MET A 127 -9.39 -16.45 11.74
C MET A 127 -10.47 -16.37 12.81
N SER A 128 -10.05 -16.53 14.08
CA SER A 128 -10.94 -16.52 15.22
C SER A 128 -11.43 -15.12 15.61
N GLU A 129 -12.57 -15.06 16.33
CA GLU A 129 -13.03 -13.81 16.96
C GLU A 129 -12.01 -13.27 17.98
N ALA A 130 -11.26 -14.16 18.64
CA ALA A 130 -10.21 -13.76 19.57
C ALA A 130 -9.10 -12.98 18.86
N ALA A 131 -8.70 -13.43 17.65
CA ALA A 131 -7.75 -12.71 16.81
C ALA A 131 -8.29 -11.34 16.42
N ALA A 132 -9.54 -11.27 15.91
CA ALA A 132 -10.15 -9.99 15.50
C ALA A 132 -10.23 -8.99 16.65
N ASN A 133 -10.60 -9.44 17.85
CA ASN A 133 -10.63 -8.60 19.04
C ASN A 133 -9.22 -8.10 19.41
N ALA A 134 -8.20 -8.96 19.37
CA ALA A 134 -6.82 -8.57 19.67
C ALA A 134 -6.29 -7.51 18.69
N PHE A 135 -6.57 -7.66 17.39
CA PHE A 135 -6.24 -6.62 16.39
C PHE A 135 -6.97 -5.31 16.68
N GLN A 136 -8.28 -5.36 16.90
CA GLN A 136 -9.09 -4.17 17.19
C GLN A 136 -8.63 -3.45 18.47
N GLU A 137 -8.28 -4.18 19.53
CA GLU A 137 -7.75 -3.62 20.77
C GLU A 137 -6.42 -2.88 20.56
N TYR A 138 -5.49 -3.46 19.79
CA TYR A 138 -4.20 -2.81 19.48
C TYR A 138 -4.40 -1.56 18.64
N ILE A 139 -5.19 -1.63 17.57
CA ILE A 139 -5.52 -0.49 16.70
C ILE A 139 -6.12 0.66 17.52
N ASN A 140 -7.11 0.36 18.36
CA ASN A 140 -7.88 1.35 19.11
C ASN A 140 -7.14 1.99 20.29
N ASN A 141 -5.99 1.43 20.66
CA ASN A 141 -5.10 1.95 21.69
C ASN A 141 -3.77 2.49 21.12
N ASP A 142 -3.66 2.61 19.78
CA ASP A 142 -2.42 3.03 19.10
C ASP A 142 -1.18 2.21 19.54
N VAL A 143 -1.37 0.91 19.75
CA VAL A 143 -0.29 -0.03 20.03
C VAL A 143 0.21 -0.59 18.70
N CYS A 144 1.34 -0.09 18.22
CA CYS A 144 1.88 -0.42 16.90
C CYS A 144 3.03 -1.43 17.02
N PRO A 145 2.86 -2.69 16.57
CA PRO A 145 3.97 -3.65 16.50
C PRO A 145 5.15 -3.09 15.71
N LEU A 146 6.37 -3.31 16.19
CA LEU A 146 7.58 -2.96 15.44
C LEU A 146 7.77 -3.98 14.32
N ILE A 147 7.35 -3.64 13.11
CA ILE A 147 7.45 -4.52 11.93
C ILE A 147 8.78 -4.23 11.23
N PRO A 148 9.70 -5.22 11.12
CA PRO A 148 10.93 -5.06 10.35
C PRO A 148 10.63 -4.79 8.87
N SER A 149 11.41 -3.91 8.25
CA SER A 149 11.22 -3.55 6.83
C SER A 149 12.03 -4.41 5.85
N ARG A 150 12.86 -5.32 6.36
CA ARG A 150 13.70 -6.22 5.55
C ARG A 150 13.43 -7.66 5.94
N GLY A 151 13.38 -8.56 4.97
CA GLY A 151 13.22 -9.99 5.21
C GLY A 151 12.03 -10.64 4.48
N SER A 152 11.33 -9.91 3.59
CA SER A 152 10.33 -10.52 2.72
C SER A 152 11.01 -11.39 1.66
N GLU A 153 10.43 -12.56 1.41
CA GLU A 153 10.84 -13.48 0.34
C GLU A 153 10.15 -13.16 -1.00
N GLY A 154 9.22 -12.18 -1.00
CA GLY A 154 8.39 -11.85 -2.16
C GLY A 154 7.17 -12.78 -2.36
N ALA A 155 7.04 -13.82 -1.54
CA ALA A 155 5.91 -14.75 -1.52
C ALA A 155 5.20 -14.62 -0.18
N ASN A 156 4.26 -13.69 -0.06
CA ASN A 156 3.61 -13.22 1.18
C ASN A 156 4.54 -12.43 2.14
N ASP A 157 3.98 -11.94 3.24
CA ASP A 157 4.70 -11.14 4.24
C ASP A 157 5.20 -11.95 5.44
N LEU A 158 5.44 -13.26 5.28
CA LEU A 158 5.72 -14.22 6.37
C LEU A 158 6.56 -13.65 7.51
N SER A 159 7.80 -13.27 7.21
CA SER A 159 8.76 -12.84 8.22
C SER A 159 8.44 -11.45 8.81
N MET A 160 7.67 -10.63 8.11
CA MET A 160 7.28 -9.29 8.58
C MET A 160 5.98 -9.35 9.38
N ALA A 161 4.93 -9.97 8.81
CA ALA A 161 3.61 -10.06 9.45
C ALA A 161 3.64 -10.88 10.77
N THR A 162 4.57 -11.83 10.89
CA THR A 162 4.76 -12.60 12.11
C THR A 162 5.02 -11.72 13.35
N HIS A 163 5.67 -10.56 13.17
CA HIS A 163 5.95 -9.65 14.28
C HIS A 163 4.68 -8.99 14.84
N ILE A 164 3.63 -8.88 14.01
CA ILE A 164 2.29 -8.50 14.49
C ILE A 164 1.78 -9.60 15.44
N GLY A 165 1.83 -10.87 14.99
CA GLY A 165 1.40 -12.01 15.81
C GLY A 165 2.16 -12.12 17.14
N LEU A 166 3.49 -11.97 17.13
CA LEU A 166 4.30 -11.95 18.35
C LEU A 166 3.92 -10.80 19.30
N ALA A 167 3.68 -9.61 18.76
CA ALA A 167 3.23 -8.47 19.57
C ALA A 167 1.85 -8.75 20.20
N LEU A 168 0.90 -9.31 19.45
CA LEU A 168 -0.40 -9.70 19.98
C LEU A 168 -0.29 -10.77 21.08
N MET A 169 0.67 -11.69 20.98
CA MET A 169 0.99 -12.67 22.04
C MET A 169 1.68 -12.02 23.24
N GLY A 170 2.23 -10.82 23.12
CA GLY A 170 3.02 -10.13 24.15
C GLY A 170 4.52 -10.45 24.10
N GLU A 171 5.02 -11.05 23.04
CA GLU A 171 6.41 -11.55 22.93
C GLU A 171 7.32 -10.68 22.05
N TRP A 172 6.87 -9.50 21.64
CA TRP A 172 7.63 -8.57 20.81
C TRP A 172 7.58 -7.15 21.36
N ASP A 173 8.37 -6.25 20.78
CA ASP A 173 8.31 -4.83 21.10
C ASP A 173 7.25 -4.12 20.23
N VAL A 174 6.67 -3.08 20.79
CA VAL A 174 5.71 -2.21 20.13
C VAL A 174 6.14 -0.74 20.28
N SER A 175 5.72 0.11 19.36
CA SER A 175 5.67 1.54 19.57
C SER A 175 4.37 1.88 20.30
N TYR A 176 4.49 2.54 21.43
CA TYR A 176 3.37 3.01 22.22
C TYR A 176 3.70 4.37 22.83
N GLN A 177 2.86 5.39 22.56
CA GLN A 177 3.09 6.78 22.96
C GLN A 177 4.47 7.31 22.55
N GLY A 178 4.92 6.96 21.32
CA GLY A 178 6.20 7.37 20.77
C GLY A 178 7.42 6.71 21.39
N LYS A 179 7.24 5.61 22.14
CA LYS A 179 8.33 4.86 22.77
C LYS A 179 8.30 3.40 22.34
N ARG A 180 9.49 2.81 22.17
CA ARG A 180 9.65 1.36 22.05
C ARG A 180 9.53 0.72 23.43
N VAL A 181 8.56 -0.17 23.59
CA VAL A 181 8.26 -0.89 24.85
C VAL A 181 7.88 -2.34 24.57
N PRO A 182 8.16 -3.29 25.50
CA PRO A 182 7.68 -4.66 25.35
C PRO A 182 6.14 -4.72 25.31
N ALA A 183 5.58 -5.44 24.37
CA ALA A 183 4.12 -5.60 24.21
C ALA A 183 3.45 -6.14 25.47
N ALA A 184 4.11 -7.07 26.21
CA ALA A 184 3.59 -7.58 27.48
C ALA A 184 3.36 -6.47 28.52
N GLN A 185 4.25 -5.46 28.57
CA GLN A 185 4.11 -4.32 29.48
C GLN A 185 2.88 -3.47 29.11
N VAL A 186 2.71 -3.16 27.81
CA VAL A 186 1.58 -2.37 27.32
C VAL A 186 0.26 -3.11 27.56
N ARG A 187 0.20 -4.41 27.24
CA ARG A 187 -0.97 -5.25 27.51
C ARG A 187 -1.38 -5.20 28.99
N LYS A 188 -0.44 -5.34 29.90
CA LYS A 188 -0.70 -5.25 31.35
C LYS A 188 -1.23 -3.86 31.75
N GLN A 189 -0.60 -2.80 31.24
CA GLN A 189 -1.00 -1.40 31.49
C GLN A 189 -2.42 -1.12 31.02
N LEU A 190 -2.77 -1.57 29.82
CA LEU A 190 -4.08 -1.36 29.18
C LEU A 190 -5.12 -2.42 29.59
N LYS A 191 -4.73 -3.44 30.38
CA LYS A 191 -5.58 -4.59 30.77
C LYS A 191 -6.19 -5.32 29.56
N LEU A 192 -5.43 -5.43 28.45
CA LEU A 192 -5.84 -6.16 27.28
C LEU A 192 -5.86 -7.68 27.55
N GLN A 193 -6.79 -8.37 26.90
CA GLN A 193 -6.93 -9.82 27.10
C GLN A 193 -5.70 -10.58 26.57
N PRO A 194 -5.27 -11.67 27.23
CA PRO A 194 -4.27 -12.57 26.69
C PRO A 194 -4.75 -13.15 25.37
N TYR A 195 -3.88 -13.09 24.34
CA TYR A 195 -4.15 -13.71 23.06
C TYR A 195 -3.19 -14.88 22.82
N HIS A 196 -3.78 -16.02 22.49
CA HIS A 196 -3.06 -17.22 22.09
C HIS A 196 -3.62 -17.66 20.74
N PRO A 197 -2.83 -17.62 19.66
CA PRO A 197 -3.30 -17.96 18.32
C PRO A 197 -3.75 -19.43 18.28
N PHE A 198 -4.93 -19.65 17.71
CA PHE A 198 -5.57 -20.96 17.65
C PHE A 198 -6.16 -21.21 16.26
N GLY A 199 -6.22 -22.46 15.86
CA GLY A 199 -6.84 -22.83 14.58
C GLY A 199 -6.06 -22.26 13.39
N MET A 200 -6.76 -21.48 12.56
CA MET A 200 -6.20 -20.82 11.40
C MET A 200 -5.43 -19.53 11.71
N ASP A 201 -5.48 -19.02 12.95
CA ASP A 201 -4.94 -17.70 13.28
C ASP A 201 -3.46 -17.56 12.87
N GLY A 202 -2.65 -18.58 13.15
CA GLY A 202 -1.23 -18.55 12.85
C GLY A 202 -0.95 -18.40 11.36
N ILE A 203 -1.45 -19.33 10.55
CA ILE A 203 -1.21 -19.28 9.10
C ILE A 203 -1.78 -18.00 8.49
N SER A 204 -2.93 -17.55 8.94
CA SER A 204 -3.58 -16.36 8.40
C SER A 204 -2.90 -15.06 8.84
N ILE A 205 -2.25 -14.99 10.00
CA ILE A 205 -1.39 -13.85 10.37
C ILE A 205 -0.14 -13.81 9.47
N LEU A 206 0.43 -14.96 9.12
CA LEU A 206 1.68 -15.06 8.38
C LEU A 206 1.50 -14.93 6.88
N SER A 207 0.56 -15.69 6.32
CA SER A 207 0.45 -15.95 4.88
C SER A 207 -0.55 -15.02 4.22
N ASN A 208 -0.19 -13.75 4.14
CA ASN A 208 -0.96 -12.68 3.52
C ASN A 208 -0.02 -11.54 3.07
N SER A 209 -0.57 -10.43 2.57
CA SER A 209 0.18 -9.30 1.98
C SER A 209 -0.16 -7.95 2.63
N ASN A 210 -0.70 -7.93 3.84
CA ASN A 210 -1.18 -6.72 4.50
C ASN A 210 -0.08 -5.68 4.77
N VAL A 211 1.17 -6.11 5.00
CA VAL A 211 2.31 -5.21 5.22
C VAL A 211 2.74 -4.58 3.89
N ALA A 212 2.83 -5.37 2.82
CA ALA A 212 3.14 -4.88 1.47
C ALA A 212 2.05 -3.90 0.97
N GLU A 213 0.77 -4.19 1.21
CA GLU A 213 -0.35 -3.30 0.91
C GLU A 213 -0.24 -1.98 1.69
N ALA A 214 0.03 -2.02 2.99
CA ALA A 214 0.20 -0.84 3.84
C ALA A 214 1.38 0.04 3.39
N GLN A 215 2.52 -0.58 3.06
CA GLN A 215 3.69 0.12 2.53
C GLN A 215 3.38 0.79 1.19
N SER A 216 2.68 0.10 0.29
CA SER A 216 2.27 0.62 -1.01
C SER A 216 1.33 1.82 -0.86
N ILE A 217 0.38 1.77 0.08
CA ILE A 217 -0.52 2.89 0.39
C ILE A 217 0.26 4.10 0.91
N ALA A 218 1.23 3.90 1.80
CA ALA A 218 2.07 5.00 2.27
C ALA A 218 2.86 5.66 1.13
N ALA A 219 3.36 4.87 0.17
CA ALA A 219 4.04 5.38 -1.02
C ALA A 219 3.06 6.14 -1.94
N VAL A 220 1.87 5.61 -2.18
CA VAL A 220 0.79 6.24 -2.95
C VAL A 220 0.41 7.60 -2.36
N LYS A 221 0.26 7.71 -1.05
CA LYS A 221 -0.09 8.99 -0.40
C LYS A 221 1.02 10.03 -0.51
N LYS A 222 2.29 9.61 -0.52
CA LYS A 222 3.42 10.51 -0.83
C LYS A 222 3.39 10.96 -2.30
N ALA A 223 3.10 10.03 -3.22
CA ALA A 223 2.97 10.34 -4.64
C ALA A 223 1.81 11.32 -4.92
N GLU A 224 0.65 11.15 -4.28
CA GLU A 224 -0.46 12.09 -4.36
C GLU A 224 -0.05 13.52 -3.97
N HIS A 225 0.64 13.65 -2.84
CA HIS A 225 1.12 14.96 -2.38
C HIS A 225 2.09 15.59 -3.37
N TYR A 226 3.04 14.82 -3.90
CA TYR A 226 4.00 15.28 -4.90
C TYR A 226 3.31 15.72 -6.19
N LEU A 227 2.39 14.91 -6.72
CA LEU A 227 1.66 15.22 -7.95
C LEU A 227 0.71 16.40 -7.78
N ALA A 228 0.14 16.61 -6.58
CA ALA A 228 -0.69 17.78 -6.29
C ALA A 228 0.11 19.10 -6.35
N LEU A 229 1.41 19.10 -6.07
CA LEU A 229 2.29 20.25 -6.18
C LEU A 229 2.80 20.49 -7.62
N SER A 230 2.82 19.46 -8.45
CA SER A 230 3.39 19.52 -9.80
C SER A 230 2.75 20.57 -10.72
N PRO A 231 1.42 20.81 -10.72
CA PRO A 231 0.82 21.87 -11.52
C PRO A 231 1.31 23.27 -11.14
N VAL A 232 1.58 23.53 -9.86
CA VAL A 232 2.12 24.80 -9.36
C VAL A 232 3.57 24.97 -9.83
N ASP A 233 4.40 23.92 -9.71
CA ASP A 233 5.78 23.91 -10.20
C ASP A 233 5.86 24.17 -11.71
N ILE A 234 5.00 23.52 -12.50
CA ILE A 234 4.93 23.74 -13.96
C ILE A 234 4.52 25.16 -14.30
N ALA A 235 3.44 25.66 -13.65
CA ALA A 235 2.94 27.01 -13.90
C ALA A 235 3.98 28.09 -13.54
N SER A 236 4.63 27.98 -12.39
CA SER A 236 5.68 28.88 -11.94
C SER A 236 6.87 28.86 -12.89
N SER A 237 7.26 27.68 -13.38
CA SER A 237 8.33 27.53 -14.37
C SER A 237 7.99 28.19 -15.71
N LEU A 238 6.73 28.07 -16.16
CA LEU A 238 6.24 28.75 -17.37
C LEU A 238 6.31 30.27 -17.24
N GLU A 239 5.89 30.83 -16.11
CA GLU A 239 6.00 32.26 -15.85
C GLU A 239 7.46 32.74 -15.84
N ALA A 240 8.33 31.98 -15.16
CA ALA A 240 9.75 32.32 -15.08
C ALA A 240 10.44 32.30 -16.46
N LEU A 241 10.04 31.40 -17.36
CA LEU A 241 10.57 31.32 -18.74
C LEU A 241 9.95 32.34 -19.69
N ASN A 242 8.84 33.01 -19.37
CA ASN A 242 7.92 33.65 -20.31
C ASN A 242 7.39 32.65 -21.36
N GLY A 243 7.02 31.49 -20.88
CA GLY A 243 6.67 30.33 -21.69
C GLY A 243 5.34 30.43 -22.42
N ASN A 244 5.07 29.47 -23.29
CA ASN A 244 3.88 29.41 -24.12
C ASN A 244 2.83 28.51 -23.50
N VAL A 245 1.62 29.04 -23.25
CA VAL A 245 0.50 28.30 -22.66
C VAL A 245 -0.23 27.39 -23.67
N SER A 246 0.06 27.53 -24.98
CA SER A 246 -0.66 26.80 -26.02
C SER A 246 -0.66 25.27 -25.88
N PRO A 247 0.40 24.61 -25.36
CA PRO A 247 0.39 23.16 -25.16
C PRO A 247 -0.67 22.67 -24.15
N PHE A 248 -1.16 23.54 -23.27
CA PHE A 248 -2.10 23.20 -22.20
C PHE A 248 -3.55 23.61 -22.52
N LEU A 249 -3.78 24.30 -23.65
CA LEU A 249 -5.11 24.78 -24.02
C LEU A 249 -6.04 23.60 -24.38
N TRP A 250 -7.33 23.73 -24.04
CA TRP A 250 -8.33 22.71 -24.28
C TRP A 250 -8.30 22.16 -25.72
N HIS A 251 -8.38 23.04 -26.71
CA HIS A 251 -8.36 22.66 -28.14
C HIS A 251 -7.06 21.98 -28.57
N THR A 252 -5.98 22.09 -27.80
CA THR A 252 -4.73 21.38 -28.07
C THR A 252 -4.80 19.96 -27.49
N VAL A 253 -5.18 19.83 -26.23
CA VAL A 253 -5.17 18.53 -25.54
C VAL A 253 -6.30 17.61 -25.99
N GLU A 254 -7.48 18.16 -26.37
CA GLU A 254 -8.63 17.36 -26.87
C GLU A 254 -8.28 16.56 -28.13
N THR A 255 -7.38 17.07 -28.99
CA THR A 255 -6.97 16.38 -30.21
C THR A 255 -6.26 15.07 -29.97
N LYS A 256 -5.69 14.87 -28.77
CA LYS A 256 -5.08 13.61 -28.33
C LYS A 256 -6.09 12.60 -27.83
N GLY A 257 -7.31 13.05 -27.46
CA GLY A 257 -8.40 12.20 -27.00
C GLY A 257 -8.12 11.47 -25.68
N TRP A 258 -7.27 12.03 -24.84
CA TRP A 258 -6.84 11.45 -23.57
C TRP A 258 -7.39 12.24 -22.39
N PRO A 259 -8.40 11.70 -21.65
CA PRO A 259 -9.09 12.45 -20.58
C PRO A 259 -8.15 12.96 -19.48
N GLN A 260 -7.18 12.14 -19.07
CA GLN A 260 -6.22 12.54 -18.04
C GLN A 260 -5.32 13.71 -18.47
N GLY A 261 -5.08 13.84 -19.79
CA GLY A 261 -4.37 15.01 -20.37
C GLY A 261 -5.13 16.32 -20.16
N HIS A 262 -6.47 16.30 -20.23
CA HIS A 262 -7.30 17.46 -19.94
C HIS A 262 -7.21 17.87 -18.47
N GLU A 263 -7.34 16.91 -17.56
CA GLU A 263 -7.29 17.15 -16.12
C GLU A 263 -5.94 17.79 -15.71
N ALA A 264 -4.84 17.22 -16.18
CA ALA A 264 -3.49 17.75 -15.89
C ALA A 264 -3.28 19.15 -16.47
N ALA A 265 -3.73 19.39 -17.71
CA ALA A 265 -3.62 20.69 -18.35
C ALA A 265 -4.45 21.76 -17.63
N GLU A 266 -5.68 21.43 -17.25
CA GLU A 266 -6.56 22.34 -16.51
C GLU A 266 -5.97 22.68 -15.13
N ALA A 267 -5.39 21.71 -14.44
CA ALA A 267 -4.72 21.93 -13.15
C ALA A 267 -3.54 22.91 -13.29
N VAL A 268 -2.76 22.86 -14.38
CA VAL A 268 -1.69 23.82 -14.66
C VAL A 268 -2.26 25.19 -14.98
N LEU A 269 -3.26 25.30 -15.87
CA LEU A 269 -3.86 26.54 -16.27
C LEU A 269 -4.59 27.27 -15.13
N ALA A 270 -5.16 26.54 -14.20
CA ALA A 270 -5.79 27.11 -13.00
C ALA A 270 -4.80 27.96 -12.18
N ASN A 271 -3.51 27.56 -12.15
CA ASN A 271 -2.45 28.29 -11.47
C ASN A 271 -1.92 29.48 -12.29
N LEU A 272 -2.28 29.59 -13.56
CA LEU A 272 -1.93 30.72 -14.44
C LEU A 272 -3.06 31.73 -14.61
N LYS A 273 -4.12 31.64 -13.81
CA LYS A 273 -5.23 32.60 -13.85
C LYS A 273 -4.75 34.00 -13.49
N GLY A 274 -4.93 34.96 -14.42
CA GLY A 274 -4.45 36.32 -14.26
C GLY A 274 -2.99 36.56 -14.61
N SER A 275 -2.25 35.53 -15.04
CA SER A 275 -0.86 35.61 -15.46
C SER A 275 -0.69 36.53 -16.66
N TYR A 276 0.48 37.17 -16.76
CA TYR A 276 0.89 37.92 -17.93
C TYR A 276 1.09 37.07 -19.19
N LEU A 277 1.23 35.77 -19.04
CA LEU A 277 1.37 34.83 -20.14
C LEU A 277 0.17 34.82 -21.10
N TRP A 278 -1.00 35.29 -20.65
CA TRP A 278 -2.19 35.46 -21.49
C TRP A 278 -2.15 36.65 -22.42
N LYS A 279 -1.12 37.51 -22.29
CA LYS A 279 -0.92 38.69 -23.17
C LYS A 279 0.05 38.36 -24.29
N LYS A 280 -0.09 39.03 -25.43
CA LYS A 280 0.89 38.97 -26.53
C LYS A 280 2.23 39.49 -26.07
N ASP A 281 3.29 38.76 -26.39
CA ASP A 281 4.66 39.18 -26.15
C ASP A 281 5.54 38.76 -27.33
N ALA A 282 6.16 39.74 -27.99
CA ALA A 282 7.03 39.49 -29.14
C ALA A 282 8.37 38.80 -28.80
N LYS A 283 8.72 38.79 -27.52
CA LYS A 283 9.92 38.09 -27.01
C LYS A 283 9.68 36.62 -26.66
N ARG A 284 8.41 36.21 -26.60
CA ARG A 284 8.05 34.85 -26.27
C ARG A 284 8.40 33.92 -27.42
N TYR A 285 9.07 32.80 -27.13
CA TYR A 285 9.35 31.78 -28.13
C TYR A 285 8.07 31.19 -28.70
N LEU A 286 8.06 30.87 -29.99
CA LEU A 286 6.96 30.16 -30.62
C LEU A 286 6.75 28.77 -29.98
N GLN A 287 7.84 28.16 -29.55
CA GLN A 287 7.88 26.81 -29.04
C GLN A 287 8.90 26.69 -27.91
N ASP A 288 8.44 26.32 -26.75
CA ASP A 288 9.28 26.10 -25.58
C ASP A 288 10.06 24.77 -25.65
N PRO A 289 11.11 24.59 -24.85
CA PRO A 289 11.76 23.29 -24.67
C PRO A 289 10.79 22.20 -24.29
N LEU A 290 11.10 20.92 -24.63
CA LEU A 290 10.24 19.78 -24.34
C LEU A 290 9.89 19.63 -22.85
N SER A 291 10.80 19.95 -21.95
CA SER A 291 10.58 19.90 -20.51
C SER A 291 9.45 20.84 -20.01
N PHE A 292 9.09 21.86 -20.80
CA PHE A 292 7.95 22.75 -20.54
C PHE A 292 6.68 22.28 -21.27
N ARG A 293 6.76 22.16 -22.60
CA ARG A 293 5.57 21.86 -23.41
C ARG A 293 5.01 20.46 -23.28
N SER A 294 5.84 19.48 -22.86
CA SER A 294 5.39 18.10 -22.58
C SER A 294 4.96 17.89 -21.14
N ALA A 295 5.15 18.88 -20.25
CA ALA A 295 4.95 18.72 -18.82
C ALA A 295 3.54 18.28 -18.45
N GLY A 296 2.49 18.81 -19.12
CA GLY A 296 1.11 18.42 -18.90
C GLY A 296 0.82 16.95 -19.21
N TYR A 297 1.37 16.43 -20.30
CA TYR A 297 1.20 15.02 -20.68
C TYR A 297 1.96 14.06 -19.77
N ILE A 298 3.14 14.45 -19.30
CA ILE A 298 3.93 13.64 -18.38
C ILE A 298 3.27 13.62 -17.00
N LEU A 299 2.74 14.76 -16.54
CA LEU A 299 1.93 14.83 -15.34
C LEU A 299 0.68 13.95 -15.45
N ALA A 300 -0.03 14.01 -16.58
CA ALA A 300 -1.21 13.20 -16.85
C ALA A 300 -0.92 11.69 -16.76
N ALA A 301 0.20 11.24 -17.31
CA ALA A 301 0.61 9.84 -17.23
C ALA A 301 0.84 9.41 -15.76
N ALA A 302 1.49 10.25 -14.97
CA ALA A 302 1.72 9.94 -13.57
C ALA A 302 0.42 9.95 -12.73
N MET A 303 -0.52 10.86 -13.03
CA MET A 303 -1.85 10.88 -12.40
C MET A 303 -2.66 9.62 -12.75
N GLU A 304 -2.59 9.16 -14.00
CA GLU A 304 -3.27 7.94 -14.43
C GLU A 304 -2.72 6.70 -13.73
N GLU A 305 -1.39 6.54 -13.66
CA GLU A 305 -0.74 5.44 -12.94
C GLU A 305 -1.07 5.47 -11.45
N LEU A 306 -1.15 6.64 -10.85
CA LEU A 306 -1.56 6.81 -9.46
C LEU A 306 -3.01 6.32 -9.25
N ASN A 307 -3.93 6.72 -10.13
CA ASN A 307 -5.35 6.33 -10.05
C ASN A 307 -5.52 4.82 -10.23
N GLN A 308 -4.79 4.19 -11.16
CA GLN A 308 -4.80 2.74 -11.37
C GLN A 308 -4.26 2.01 -10.13
N THR A 309 -3.17 2.51 -9.54
CA THR A 309 -2.60 1.94 -8.30
C THR A 309 -3.57 2.02 -7.14
N LYS A 310 -4.26 3.16 -6.96
CA LYS A 310 -5.31 3.31 -5.93
C LYS A 310 -6.48 2.36 -6.17
N GLY A 311 -6.92 2.19 -7.40
CA GLY A 311 -7.97 1.25 -7.77
C GLY A 311 -7.63 -0.20 -7.42
N LEU A 312 -6.39 -0.62 -7.71
CA LEU A 312 -5.88 -1.93 -7.34
C LEU A 312 -5.85 -2.12 -5.82
N LEU A 313 -5.30 -1.16 -5.08
CA LEU A 313 -5.22 -1.21 -3.62
C LEU A 313 -6.60 -1.19 -2.96
N ASN A 314 -7.55 -0.40 -3.45
CA ASN A 314 -8.94 -0.41 -2.97
C ASN A 314 -9.59 -1.81 -3.14
N THR A 315 -9.23 -2.54 -4.19
CA THR A 315 -9.67 -3.92 -4.36
C THR A 315 -8.99 -4.85 -3.36
N ALA A 316 -7.67 -4.78 -3.23
CA ALA A 316 -6.87 -5.69 -2.40
C ALA A 316 -7.27 -5.62 -0.91
N ILE A 317 -7.39 -4.42 -0.35
CA ILE A 317 -7.72 -4.23 1.09
C ILE A 317 -9.12 -4.70 1.49
N ASN A 318 -10.02 -4.98 0.53
CA ASN A 318 -11.39 -5.47 0.73
C ASN A 318 -11.58 -6.95 0.34
N HIS A 319 -10.49 -7.64 -0.01
CA HIS A 319 -10.49 -9.05 -0.34
C HIS A 319 -9.45 -9.79 0.50
N THR A 320 -9.16 -11.04 0.16
CA THR A 320 -8.16 -11.81 0.90
C THR A 320 -6.92 -12.10 0.07
N THR A 321 -5.78 -12.06 0.74
CA THR A 321 -4.47 -12.50 0.23
C THR A 321 -3.99 -13.74 0.98
N ASP A 322 -4.89 -14.48 1.62
CA ASP A 322 -4.56 -15.67 2.42
C ASP A 322 -4.22 -16.90 1.60
N ASN A 323 -3.49 -17.80 2.24
CA ASN A 323 -3.34 -19.19 1.86
C ASN A 323 -3.29 -20.06 3.14
N PRO A 324 -4.27 -20.97 3.34
CA PRO A 324 -5.45 -21.23 2.49
C PRO A 324 -6.52 -20.15 2.62
N ILE A 325 -7.41 -20.09 1.64
CA ILE A 325 -8.62 -19.27 1.69
C ILE A 325 -9.79 -20.05 2.28
N VAL A 326 -10.72 -19.31 2.87
CA VAL A 326 -12.05 -19.80 3.24
C VAL A 326 -13.08 -19.04 2.44
N ASN A 327 -13.97 -19.74 1.70
CA ASN A 327 -15.07 -19.12 0.99
C ASN A 327 -16.39 -19.75 1.42
N THR A 328 -17.20 -19.01 2.16
CA THR A 328 -18.48 -19.49 2.70
C THR A 328 -19.68 -19.22 1.77
N GLU A 329 -19.45 -18.49 0.68
CA GLU A 329 -20.50 -18.05 -0.26
C GLU A 329 -20.10 -18.34 -1.72
N ALA A 330 -19.40 -19.46 -1.95
CA ALA A 330 -18.93 -19.80 -3.28
C ALA A 330 -20.09 -20.06 -4.25
N LYS A 331 -19.97 -19.54 -5.48
CA LYS A 331 -20.94 -19.78 -6.56
C LYS A 331 -20.51 -20.99 -7.37
N ASN A 332 -21.41 -21.96 -7.51
CA ASN A 332 -21.21 -23.18 -8.30
C ASN A 332 -21.88 -23.08 -9.67
N ASP A 333 -21.59 -22.02 -10.41
CA ASP A 333 -22.18 -21.69 -11.73
C ASP A 333 -21.23 -21.93 -12.91
N ARG A 334 -20.11 -22.65 -12.68
CA ARG A 334 -19.08 -22.91 -13.69
C ARG A 334 -19.18 -24.32 -14.27
N TRP A 335 -18.61 -24.53 -15.45
CA TRP A 335 -18.60 -25.80 -16.16
C TRP A 335 -18.01 -26.97 -15.35
N TYR A 336 -17.15 -26.69 -14.37
CA TYR A 336 -16.50 -27.66 -13.49
C TYR A 336 -17.23 -27.87 -12.15
N SER A 337 -18.42 -27.29 -11.97
CA SER A 337 -19.14 -27.32 -10.67
C SER A 337 -19.45 -28.73 -10.13
N ASN A 338 -19.46 -29.75 -11.00
CA ASN A 338 -19.67 -31.15 -10.67
C ASN A 338 -18.36 -31.99 -10.62
N ALA A 339 -17.19 -31.36 -10.70
CA ALA A 339 -15.92 -32.09 -10.63
C ALA A 339 -15.72 -32.71 -9.24
N GLU A 340 -15.40 -34.00 -9.19
CA GLU A 340 -15.25 -34.75 -7.92
C GLU A 340 -14.18 -34.12 -6.99
N VAL A 341 -13.11 -33.55 -7.56
CA VAL A 341 -12.06 -32.87 -6.78
C VAL A 341 -12.60 -31.76 -5.88
N LEU A 342 -13.76 -31.17 -6.22
CA LEU A 342 -14.36 -30.12 -5.39
C LEU A 342 -14.92 -30.68 -4.07
N ASP A 343 -15.23 -31.96 -4.00
CA ASP A 343 -15.72 -32.59 -2.76
C ASP A 343 -14.63 -32.63 -1.69
N GLU A 344 -13.36 -32.73 -2.11
CA GLU A 344 -12.21 -32.64 -1.19
C GLU A 344 -12.03 -31.26 -0.58
N MET A 345 -12.54 -30.22 -1.24
CA MET A 345 -12.36 -28.82 -0.85
C MET A 345 -13.57 -28.25 -0.10
N ARG A 346 -14.73 -28.93 -0.16
CA ARG A 346 -15.96 -28.50 0.52
C ARG A 346 -15.89 -28.72 2.02
N ALA A 347 -16.44 -27.80 2.78
CA ALA A 347 -16.55 -27.86 4.25
C ALA A 347 -18.03 -27.97 4.64
N GLY A 348 -18.57 -29.20 4.65
CA GLY A 348 -19.92 -29.53 5.10
C GLY A 348 -21.06 -29.07 4.18
N LYS A 349 -21.00 -27.87 3.59
CA LYS A 349 -22.03 -27.31 2.68
C LYS A 349 -21.51 -27.22 1.24
N PRO A 350 -22.38 -27.39 0.21
CA PRO A 350 -21.97 -27.36 -1.19
C PRO A 350 -21.31 -26.05 -1.65
N THR A 351 -21.52 -24.94 -0.94
CA THR A 351 -21.01 -23.60 -1.26
C THR A 351 -19.89 -23.13 -0.35
N VAL A 352 -19.40 -23.98 0.57
CA VAL A 352 -18.34 -23.65 1.51
C VAL A 352 -17.06 -24.39 1.12
N TYR A 353 -15.98 -23.65 0.88
CA TYR A 353 -14.70 -24.20 0.48
C TYR A 353 -13.57 -23.73 1.40
N VAL A 354 -12.61 -24.61 1.62
CA VAL A 354 -11.32 -24.30 2.27
C VAL A 354 -10.21 -24.83 1.37
N ASN A 355 -9.51 -23.93 0.67
CA ASN A 355 -8.60 -24.29 -0.39
C ASN A 355 -7.21 -23.70 -0.19
N SER A 356 -6.19 -24.51 -0.45
CA SER A 356 -4.83 -24.00 -0.66
C SER A 356 -4.78 -23.22 -1.99
N CYS A 357 -4.07 -22.10 -2.00
CA CYS A 357 -3.99 -21.20 -3.16
C CYS A 357 -2.73 -20.33 -3.11
N SER A 358 -2.62 -19.37 -4.02
CA SER A 358 -1.54 -18.39 -4.07
C SER A 358 -2.08 -16.96 -4.09
N ASN A 359 -3.16 -16.68 -3.36
CA ASN A 359 -3.73 -15.32 -3.32
C ASN A 359 -2.78 -14.27 -2.71
N PHE A 360 -1.73 -14.72 -2.01
CA PHE A 360 -0.65 -13.87 -1.51
C PHE A 360 0.33 -13.40 -2.59
N ASP A 361 0.20 -13.87 -3.84
CA ASP A 361 1.07 -13.43 -4.93
C ASP A 361 0.81 -11.95 -5.25
N ASN A 362 1.82 -11.13 -5.06
CA ASN A 362 1.76 -9.68 -5.24
C ASN A 362 2.34 -9.20 -6.58
N THR A 363 2.51 -10.09 -7.57
CA THR A 363 3.07 -9.72 -8.88
C THR A 363 2.32 -8.54 -9.50
N GLN A 364 0.98 -8.55 -9.44
CA GLN A 364 0.17 -7.45 -9.97
C GLN A 364 0.47 -6.13 -9.25
N LEU A 365 0.54 -6.12 -7.92
CA LEU A 365 0.86 -4.93 -7.14
C LEU A 365 2.29 -4.46 -7.40
N ALA A 366 3.26 -5.38 -7.48
CA ALA A 366 4.66 -5.06 -7.76
C ALA A 366 4.81 -4.37 -9.13
N LEU A 367 4.23 -4.94 -10.19
CA LEU A 367 4.26 -4.35 -11.53
C LEU A 367 3.59 -2.97 -11.57
N GLN A 368 2.48 -2.80 -10.86
CA GLN A 368 1.79 -1.50 -10.81
C GLN A 368 2.60 -0.45 -10.03
N MET A 369 3.25 -0.84 -8.93
CA MET A 369 4.14 0.05 -8.17
C MET A 369 5.39 0.44 -8.97
N GLU A 370 5.95 -0.49 -9.77
CA GLU A 370 7.04 -0.16 -10.71
C GLU A 370 6.59 0.83 -11.79
N SER A 371 5.39 0.64 -12.35
CA SER A 371 4.83 1.56 -13.35
C SER A 371 4.65 2.96 -12.77
N LEU A 372 4.07 3.09 -11.59
CA LEU A 372 3.95 4.36 -10.87
C LEU A 372 5.33 4.97 -10.58
N THR A 373 6.31 4.19 -10.17
CA THR A 373 7.68 4.66 -9.92
C THR A 373 8.30 5.25 -11.18
N LYS A 374 8.14 4.58 -12.33
CA LYS A 374 8.62 5.07 -13.64
C LYS A 374 7.93 6.37 -14.03
N ALA A 375 6.62 6.46 -13.86
CA ALA A 375 5.86 7.66 -14.17
C ALA A 375 6.28 8.87 -13.31
N LEU A 376 6.45 8.68 -12.00
CA LEU A 376 6.99 9.70 -11.09
C LEU A 376 8.42 10.12 -11.48
N GLY A 377 9.24 9.16 -11.91
CA GLY A 377 10.57 9.41 -12.43
C GLY A 377 10.57 10.35 -13.63
N GLN A 378 9.60 10.22 -14.55
CA GLN A 378 9.46 11.13 -15.68
C GLN A 378 9.11 12.56 -15.23
N VAL A 379 8.19 12.71 -14.27
CA VAL A 379 7.85 14.03 -13.70
C VAL A 379 9.08 14.69 -13.07
N MET A 380 9.85 13.93 -12.30
CA MET A 380 11.09 14.41 -11.69
C MET A 380 12.14 14.78 -12.76
N HIS A 381 12.29 13.97 -13.79
CA HIS A 381 13.21 14.20 -14.89
C HIS A 381 12.95 15.53 -15.59
N ILE A 382 11.71 15.79 -16.00
CA ILE A 382 11.40 17.06 -16.67
C ILE A 382 11.46 18.26 -15.73
N SER A 383 11.22 18.10 -14.43
CA SER A 383 11.40 19.17 -13.45
C SER A 383 12.87 19.57 -13.33
N ALA A 384 13.78 18.59 -13.28
CA ALA A 384 15.22 18.85 -13.30
C ALA A 384 15.65 19.60 -14.56
N TRP A 385 15.17 19.17 -15.73
CA TRP A 385 15.48 19.88 -16.99
C TRP A 385 14.87 21.27 -17.04
N ARG A 386 13.68 21.54 -16.51
CA ARG A 386 13.16 22.91 -16.38
C ARG A 386 14.08 23.76 -15.54
N THR A 387 14.60 23.22 -14.44
CA THR A 387 15.54 23.91 -13.57
C THR A 387 16.80 24.35 -14.34
N THR A 388 17.39 23.46 -15.15
CA THR A 388 18.58 23.83 -15.98
C THR A 388 18.27 24.88 -17.00
N GLN A 389 17.10 24.85 -17.64
CA GLN A 389 16.69 25.87 -18.64
C GLN A 389 16.44 27.23 -17.98
N LEU A 390 15.95 27.28 -16.72
CA LEU A 390 15.65 28.54 -16.04
C LEU A 390 16.89 29.32 -15.57
N VAL A 391 18.04 28.67 -15.43
CA VAL A 391 19.30 29.31 -15.05
C VAL A 391 20.22 29.62 -16.24
N ASP A 392 19.79 29.23 -17.44
CA ASP A 392 20.49 29.51 -18.71
C ASP A 392 20.11 30.92 -19.21
N ASP A 393 21.09 31.81 -19.33
CA ASP A 393 20.93 33.21 -19.82
C ASP A 393 20.46 33.28 -21.27
N HIS A 394 20.84 32.30 -22.09
CA HIS A 394 20.39 32.24 -23.49
C HIS A 394 18.89 31.93 -23.61
N ARG A 395 18.31 31.27 -22.59
CA ARG A 395 16.89 30.93 -22.56
C ARG A 395 16.04 32.03 -21.89
N THR A 396 16.50 32.54 -20.76
CA THR A 396 15.71 33.45 -19.93
C THR A 396 16.01 34.93 -20.23
N GLY A 397 17.18 35.25 -20.81
CA GLY A 397 17.67 36.61 -20.91
C GLY A 397 18.06 37.24 -19.56
N LEU A 398 18.07 36.43 -18.49
CA LEU A 398 18.53 36.82 -17.17
C LEU A 398 20.03 36.55 -17.03
N PRO A 399 20.73 37.12 -16.03
CA PRO A 399 22.14 36.79 -15.82
C PRO A 399 22.39 35.30 -15.63
N THR A 400 23.50 34.78 -16.18
CA THR A 400 23.93 33.38 -16.00
C THR A 400 23.86 32.98 -14.53
N TYR A 401 23.26 31.82 -14.26
CA TYR A 401 22.97 31.29 -12.92
C TYR A 401 22.22 32.29 -12.02
N LEU A 402 21.49 33.21 -12.59
CA LEU A 402 20.68 34.24 -11.89
C LEU A 402 21.50 35.11 -10.92
N VAL A 403 22.77 35.34 -11.23
CA VAL A 403 23.64 36.21 -10.42
C VAL A 403 23.20 37.66 -10.54
N ALA A 404 22.72 38.26 -9.46
CA ALA A 404 22.33 39.65 -9.42
C ALA A 404 23.57 40.56 -9.69
N LYS A 405 23.34 41.71 -10.31
CA LYS A 405 24.43 42.67 -10.67
C LYS A 405 25.25 43.12 -9.47
N GLU A 406 24.61 43.18 -8.30
CA GLU A 406 25.19 43.56 -7.02
C GLU A 406 26.14 42.49 -6.46
N ASN A 407 25.95 41.23 -6.89
CA ASN A 407 26.66 40.05 -6.40
C ASN A 407 27.74 39.58 -7.40
N LYS A 408 28.37 40.47 -8.13
CA LYS A 408 29.45 40.14 -9.05
C LYS A 408 30.57 39.37 -8.32
N GLY A 409 30.86 38.15 -8.81
CA GLY A 409 31.84 37.25 -8.20
C GLY A 409 31.22 36.14 -7.34
N SER A 410 29.88 36.13 -7.22
CA SER A 410 29.13 35.00 -6.70
C SER A 410 28.90 33.96 -7.81
N ASP A 411 28.79 32.68 -7.44
CA ASP A 411 28.43 31.59 -8.35
C ASP A 411 26.90 31.44 -8.51
N GLY A 412 26.11 32.27 -7.85
CA GLY A 412 24.63 32.25 -7.92
C GLY A 412 24.08 30.85 -7.69
N PHE A 413 23.21 30.39 -8.62
CA PHE A 413 22.60 29.07 -8.59
C PHE A 413 23.35 28.01 -9.44
N ALA A 414 24.64 28.16 -9.70
CA ALA A 414 25.42 27.20 -10.49
C ALA A 414 25.29 25.75 -9.96
N ASN A 415 25.33 25.58 -8.66
CA ASN A 415 25.23 24.26 -8.04
C ASN A 415 23.84 23.59 -8.16
N ILE A 416 22.78 24.34 -8.49
CA ILE A 416 21.43 23.74 -8.63
C ILE A 416 21.36 22.86 -9.89
N VAL A 417 22.08 23.24 -10.95
CA VAL A 417 22.19 22.44 -12.17
C VAL A 417 22.89 21.12 -11.88
N LEU A 418 24.02 21.18 -11.20
CA LEU A 418 24.76 19.99 -10.79
C LEU A 418 23.91 19.07 -9.86
N THR A 419 23.18 19.67 -8.92
CA THR A 419 22.27 18.91 -8.02
C THR A 419 21.16 18.23 -8.83
N ALA A 420 20.55 18.91 -9.79
CA ALA A 420 19.53 18.34 -10.65
C ALA A 420 20.07 17.17 -11.48
N GLU A 421 21.23 17.32 -12.11
CA GLU A 421 21.89 16.29 -12.89
C GLU A 421 22.30 15.08 -12.04
N LEU A 422 22.90 15.30 -10.86
CA LEU A 422 23.24 14.23 -9.92
C LEU A 422 22.01 13.47 -9.44
N THR A 423 20.93 14.18 -9.14
CA THR A 423 19.65 13.54 -8.75
C THR A 423 19.16 12.62 -9.87
N LEU A 424 19.18 13.07 -11.11
CA LEU A 424 18.81 12.24 -12.27
C LEU A 424 19.73 11.03 -12.42
N PHE A 425 21.04 11.23 -12.30
CA PHE A 425 22.02 10.14 -12.43
C PHE A 425 21.82 9.04 -11.37
N PHE A 426 21.66 9.42 -10.11
CA PHE A 426 21.51 8.46 -9.03
C PHE A 426 20.14 7.79 -9.00
N THR A 427 19.10 8.42 -9.52
CA THR A 427 17.74 7.85 -9.53
C THR A 427 17.40 7.13 -10.83
N ALA A 428 18.13 7.37 -11.93
CA ALA A 428 17.90 6.70 -13.21
C ALA A 428 17.83 5.16 -13.13
N PRO A 429 18.69 4.46 -12.37
CA PRO A 429 18.59 3.01 -12.22
C PRO A 429 17.27 2.53 -11.58
N LEU A 430 16.62 3.36 -10.76
CA LEU A 430 15.35 3.04 -10.13
C LEU A 430 14.17 3.05 -11.11
N PHE A 431 14.31 3.78 -12.22
CA PHE A 431 13.25 3.94 -13.22
C PHE A 431 13.39 2.97 -14.41
N GLY A 432 14.49 2.22 -14.48
CA GLY A 432 14.79 1.34 -15.62
C GLY A 432 15.04 2.13 -16.92
N PRO A 433 15.16 1.46 -18.09
CA PRO A 433 15.32 2.13 -19.37
C PRO A 433 14.03 2.91 -19.68
N LEU A 434 14.06 4.19 -19.36
CA LEU A 434 13.02 5.12 -19.79
C LEU A 434 13.25 5.41 -21.27
N THR A 435 12.23 5.27 -22.09
CA THR A 435 12.21 5.87 -23.42
C THR A 435 12.34 7.38 -23.21
N THR A 436 13.55 7.86 -23.35
CA THR A 436 13.94 9.20 -23.03
C THR A 436 13.18 10.20 -23.90
N LEU A 437 12.36 11.01 -23.26
CA LEU A 437 12.19 12.36 -23.75
C LEU A 437 13.53 13.04 -23.51
N THR A 438 14.37 13.05 -24.54
CA THR A 438 15.59 13.83 -24.52
C THR A 438 15.20 15.30 -24.36
N ALA A 439 15.75 15.92 -23.35
CA ALA A 439 15.65 17.34 -23.15
C ALA A 439 16.53 18.03 -24.16
N THR A 440 16.00 18.38 -25.30
CA THR A 440 16.62 19.31 -26.23
C THR A 440 15.78 20.57 -26.37
#